data_567db49f67579a356b9ecd8e7d0c19f9
#
_entry.id   567db49f67579a356b9ecd8e7d0c19f9
#
_cell.length_a   1.000
_cell.length_b   1.000
_cell.length_c   1.000
_cell.angle_alpha   90.00
_cell.angle_beta   90.00
_cell.angle_gamma   90.00
#
_symmetry.space_group_name_H-M   'P 1'
#
loop_
_entity.id
_entity.type
_entity.pdbx_description
1 polymer ?
#
loop_
_entity_poly.entity_id
_entity_poly.type
_entity_poly.pdbx_seq_one_letter_code
_entity_poly.pdbx_strand_id
1 'polypeptide(L)'
;MRTLMVATVVCVASLYAMAGEVSLDRAFERIRSVADATCKVTDVSLRLKSDPKGKDPLEMWRAEAKEDVAVTGAFVRVDFTLAPEKGSDIKCRAVLTMPERWDGRLWGQGNSGRAGSLPDLDAYVAMDTAAVTTDLGTRAAGPKFLDKSVPWPAGVLRDFHWRATHLMTVYGKRIAKAFYGRPCEHAYFNGGSTGGRQGMSEVLRFPEDYDGVISVLPDNNAAVSDIALWHLWRQTHGPDGKALFTKEELKSVSDAAIEFMANTDPKPYAGHIIADGRFSESEIDGFLAFAAKKIPSIAEADKVARLKAVYMPLVHDGKCYFTGFAPGTNSGVNFHWGSLLSLPHFLAGKGFPQSRWNEVGFDQIDMYLRELSPEFNACSPDISAFTKRGGKIIMTAGWEDQTIPPGPIVDYYERVCEANGGIGEVSKSMRLFCIPGCAHGGGRGRVMTGSPSGMQMKKLLVDWCENGRAPAQIHVKWRDGSVDMPVAPYPGLYRQDADGAWRIEKRPRGVARIDAKCLETKVVLPGNFR
;
A
#
# COMPACT_ATOMS: atom_id res chain seq x y z
N MET A 1 -35.58 -26.42 -6.78
CA MET A 1 -34.31 -25.66 -6.77
C MET A 1 -33.08 -26.53 -7.01
N ARG A 2 -32.92 -27.72 -6.39
CA ARG A 2 -31.78 -28.61 -6.68
C ARG A 2 -31.71 -29.09 -8.13
N THR A 3 -32.84 -29.40 -8.74
CA THR A 3 -32.92 -29.89 -10.12
C THR A 3 -32.57 -28.84 -11.19
N LEU A 4 -32.87 -27.56 -10.95
CA LEU A 4 -32.47 -26.47 -11.84
C LEU A 4 -30.97 -26.18 -11.76
N MET A 5 -30.37 -26.31 -10.58
CA MET A 5 -28.92 -26.11 -10.37
C MET A 5 -28.07 -27.18 -11.06
N VAL A 6 -28.54 -28.43 -11.06
CA VAL A 6 -27.89 -29.55 -11.78
C VAL A 6 -28.02 -29.35 -13.29
N ALA A 7 -29.16 -28.89 -13.78
CA ALA A 7 -29.36 -28.62 -15.21
C ALA A 7 -28.45 -27.50 -15.75
N THR A 8 -28.23 -26.44 -14.96
CA THR A 8 -27.35 -25.34 -15.36
C THR A 8 -25.87 -25.74 -15.37
N VAL A 9 -25.43 -26.55 -14.41
CA VAL A 9 -24.08 -27.09 -14.37
C VAL A 9 -23.82 -28.07 -15.52
N VAL A 10 -24.81 -28.91 -15.84
CA VAL A 10 -24.74 -29.84 -16.98
C VAL A 10 -24.77 -29.10 -18.32
N CYS A 11 -25.53 -28.00 -18.44
CA CYS A 11 -25.55 -27.19 -19.66
C CYS A 11 -24.21 -26.48 -19.92
N VAL A 12 -23.58 -25.93 -18.89
CA VAL A 12 -22.25 -25.29 -19.01
C VAL A 12 -21.18 -26.34 -19.34
N ALA A 13 -21.21 -27.51 -18.73
CA ALA A 13 -20.32 -28.61 -19.06
C ALA A 13 -20.54 -29.14 -20.49
N SER A 14 -21.79 -29.13 -20.98
CA SER A 14 -22.12 -29.61 -22.33
C SER A 14 -21.73 -28.61 -23.43
N LEU A 15 -21.79 -27.30 -23.17
CA LEU A 15 -21.31 -26.28 -24.09
C LEU A 15 -19.77 -26.34 -24.28
N TYR A 16 -19.05 -26.70 -23.23
CA TYR A 16 -17.61 -26.96 -23.29
C TYR A 16 -17.24 -28.22 -24.09
N ALA A 17 -18.06 -29.25 -24.03
CA ALA A 17 -17.86 -30.48 -24.79
C ALA A 17 -18.09 -30.29 -26.30
N MET A 18 -18.87 -29.30 -26.72
CA MET A 18 -19.18 -29.04 -28.14
C MET A 18 -18.12 -28.18 -28.86
N ALA A 19 -17.24 -27.49 -28.13
CA ALA A 19 -16.22 -26.61 -28.71
C ALA A 19 -14.88 -27.32 -29.00
N GLY A 20 -14.78 -28.64 -28.83
CA GLY A 20 -13.52 -29.40 -29.08
C GLY A 20 -12.42 -29.16 -28.06
N GLU A 21 -12.70 -28.47 -26.97
CA GLU A 21 -11.73 -28.07 -25.97
C GLU A 21 -11.85 -28.87 -24.67
N VAL A 22 -10.72 -28.97 -24.01
CA VAL A 22 -10.37 -29.71 -22.81
C VAL A 22 -11.48 -29.66 -21.76
N SER A 23 -11.96 -30.81 -21.31
CA SER A 23 -12.92 -30.87 -20.19
C SER A 23 -12.36 -30.14 -18.97
N LEU A 24 -13.24 -29.51 -18.17
CA LEU A 24 -12.87 -28.85 -16.92
C LEU A 24 -12.04 -29.77 -15.99
N ASP A 25 -12.35 -31.06 -16.00
CA ASP A 25 -11.61 -32.06 -15.23
C ASP A 25 -10.13 -32.13 -15.63
N ARG A 26 -9.84 -32.14 -16.95
CA ARG A 26 -8.45 -32.10 -17.43
C ARG A 26 -7.77 -30.78 -17.11
N ALA A 27 -8.50 -29.65 -17.13
CA ALA A 27 -7.96 -28.37 -16.71
C ALA A 27 -7.64 -28.38 -15.21
N PHE A 28 -8.48 -28.95 -14.38
CA PHE A 28 -8.24 -29.12 -12.95
C PHE A 28 -7.06 -30.05 -12.65
N GLU A 29 -6.90 -31.13 -13.41
CA GLU A 29 -5.73 -32.00 -13.32
C GLU A 29 -4.44 -31.25 -13.65
N ARG A 30 -4.41 -30.45 -14.72
CA ARG A 30 -3.26 -29.60 -15.05
C ARG A 30 -2.96 -28.59 -13.97
N ILE A 31 -3.98 -27.97 -13.35
CA ILE A 31 -3.78 -27.07 -12.20
C ILE A 31 -3.14 -27.82 -11.04
N ARG A 32 -3.66 -29.02 -10.69
CA ARG A 32 -3.09 -29.83 -9.61
C ARG A 32 -1.65 -30.25 -9.86
N SER A 33 -1.28 -30.46 -11.13
CA SER A 33 0.09 -30.82 -11.52
C SER A 33 1.11 -29.69 -11.39
N VAL A 34 0.67 -28.46 -11.06
CA VAL A 34 1.57 -27.32 -10.73
C VAL A 34 2.25 -27.55 -9.37
N ALA A 35 1.71 -28.42 -8.53
CA ALA A 35 2.29 -28.74 -7.22
C ALA A 35 3.72 -29.30 -7.36
N ASP A 36 4.58 -28.87 -6.44
CA ASP A 36 5.97 -29.30 -6.33
C ASP A 36 6.42 -29.28 -4.86
N ALA A 37 7.72 -29.33 -4.59
CA ALA A 37 8.27 -29.32 -3.23
C ALA A 37 7.91 -28.04 -2.43
N THR A 38 7.68 -26.93 -3.11
CA THR A 38 7.34 -25.63 -2.50
C THR A 38 5.85 -25.36 -2.47
N CYS A 39 5.10 -25.84 -3.48
CA CYS A 39 3.69 -25.52 -3.68
C CYS A 39 2.81 -26.74 -3.51
N LYS A 40 1.76 -26.61 -2.68
CA LYS A 40 0.67 -27.58 -2.57
C LYS A 40 -0.63 -26.92 -3.02
N VAL A 41 -1.25 -27.42 -4.09
CA VAL A 41 -2.61 -27.05 -4.48
C VAL A 41 -3.59 -27.73 -3.51
N THR A 42 -4.38 -26.96 -2.78
CA THR A 42 -5.25 -27.45 -1.70
C THR A 42 -6.71 -27.56 -2.10
N ASP A 43 -7.17 -26.70 -3.02
CA ASP A 43 -8.53 -26.75 -3.59
C ASP A 43 -8.51 -26.23 -5.04
N VAL A 44 -9.34 -26.86 -5.88
CA VAL A 44 -9.67 -26.37 -7.22
C VAL A 44 -11.16 -26.56 -7.40
N SER A 45 -11.91 -25.46 -7.52
CA SER A 45 -13.38 -25.51 -7.53
C SER A 45 -13.98 -24.51 -8.51
N LEU A 46 -15.04 -24.94 -9.22
CA LEU A 46 -15.87 -24.05 -10.02
C LEU A 46 -16.81 -23.27 -9.09
N ARG A 47 -16.89 -21.96 -9.29
CA ARG A 47 -17.76 -21.05 -8.54
C ARG A 47 -18.70 -20.32 -9.48
N LEU A 48 -19.93 -20.10 -9.04
CA LEU A 48 -20.98 -19.39 -9.81
C LEU A 48 -21.28 -18.00 -9.24
N LYS A 49 -20.81 -17.71 -8.02
CA LYS A 49 -20.98 -16.42 -7.31
C LYS A 49 -19.81 -16.23 -6.35
N SER A 50 -19.54 -14.99 -5.98
CA SER A 50 -18.64 -14.66 -4.88
C SER A 50 -19.07 -15.39 -3.60
N ASP A 51 -18.11 -15.87 -2.83
CA ASP A 51 -18.37 -16.48 -1.53
C ASP A 51 -18.49 -15.39 -0.45
N PRO A 52 -19.70 -15.07 0.07
CA PRO A 52 -19.84 -14.03 1.09
C PRO A 52 -19.24 -14.40 2.45
N LYS A 53 -18.83 -15.66 2.66
CA LYS A 53 -18.28 -16.14 3.93
C LYS A 53 -16.78 -15.85 4.14
N GLY A 54 -16.10 -15.30 3.16
CA GLY A 54 -14.66 -15.00 3.25
C GLY A 54 -14.32 -13.57 3.66
N LYS A 55 -15.29 -12.75 4.08
CA LYS A 55 -15.00 -11.34 4.43
C LYS A 55 -14.33 -11.28 5.80
N ASP A 56 -13.05 -10.91 5.80
CA ASP A 56 -12.29 -10.55 7.00
C ASP A 56 -12.90 -9.28 7.64
N PRO A 57 -13.07 -9.22 8.97
CA PRO A 57 -13.45 -8.00 9.68
C PRO A 57 -12.53 -6.79 9.40
N LEU A 58 -11.26 -7.01 9.06
CA LEU A 58 -10.35 -5.97 8.58
C LEU A 58 -10.71 -5.45 7.18
N GLU A 59 -11.47 -6.19 6.39
CA GLU A 59 -12.00 -5.74 5.10
C GLU A 59 -13.25 -4.85 5.23
N MET A 60 -13.89 -4.77 6.39
CA MET A 60 -14.99 -3.83 6.63
C MET A 60 -14.57 -2.38 6.38
N TRP A 61 -13.32 -2.06 6.56
CA TRP A 61 -12.74 -0.75 6.19
C TRP A 61 -12.77 -0.48 4.68
N ARG A 62 -12.77 -1.53 3.87
CA ARG A 62 -12.79 -1.47 2.40
C ARG A 62 -14.17 -1.70 1.82
N ALA A 63 -15.08 -2.30 2.58
CA ALA A 63 -16.43 -2.62 2.12
C ALA A 63 -17.27 -1.38 1.81
N GLU A 64 -16.95 -0.25 2.42
CA GLU A 64 -17.65 1.01 2.16
C GLU A 64 -17.29 1.66 0.81
N ALA A 65 -16.26 1.21 0.12
CA ALA A 65 -15.88 1.68 -1.22
C ALA A 65 -16.33 0.72 -2.34
N LYS A 66 -17.08 -0.33 -2.01
CA LYS A 66 -17.57 -1.29 -3.00
C LYS A 66 -18.82 -0.73 -3.67
N GLU A 67 -18.69 -0.35 -4.94
CA GLU A 67 -19.75 -0.61 -5.89
C GLU A 67 -20.03 -2.11 -5.78
N ASP A 68 -21.27 -2.52 -5.54
CA ASP A 68 -21.69 -3.93 -5.56
C ASP A 68 -21.44 -4.48 -6.97
N VAL A 69 -20.24 -5.01 -7.18
CA VAL A 69 -19.88 -5.64 -8.44
C VAL A 69 -20.49 -7.02 -8.42
N ALA A 70 -21.64 -7.15 -9.07
CA ALA A 70 -22.27 -8.45 -9.27
C ALA A 70 -21.36 -9.31 -10.14
N VAL A 71 -20.80 -10.38 -9.58
CA VAL A 71 -20.10 -11.41 -10.36
C VAL A 71 -21.12 -12.15 -11.19
N THR A 72 -21.18 -11.85 -12.48
CA THR A 72 -22.03 -12.53 -13.45
C THR A 72 -21.18 -13.57 -14.20
N GLY A 73 -21.46 -14.85 -13.95
CA GLY A 73 -20.82 -15.95 -14.65
C GLY A 73 -19.97 -16.86 -13.74
N ALA A 74 -19.52 -17.96 -14.33
CA ALA A 74 -18.68 -18.95 -13.68
C ALA A 74 -17.20 -18.50 -13.65
N PHE A 75 -16.47 -18.92 -12.62
CA PHE A 75 -15.01 -18.78 -12.52
C PHE A 75 -14.43 -19.97 -11.76
N VAL A 76 -13.14 -20.22 -11.91
CA VAL A 76 -12.42 -21.24 -11.16
C VAL A 76 -11.65 -20.57 -10.02
N ARG A 77 -11.84 -21.06 -8.81
CA ARG A 77 -11.04 -20.69 -7.65
C ARG A 77 -10.03 -21.80 -7.36
N VAL A 78 -8.79 -21.38 -7.14
CA VAL A 78 -7.68 -22.26 -6.77
C VAL A 78 -7.08 -21.75 -5.47
N ASP A 79 -7.16 -22.57 -4.42
CA ASP A 79 -6.45 -22.32 -3.17
C ASP A 79 -5.18 -23.17 -3.12
N PHE A 80 -4.05 -22.56 -2.74
CA PHE A 80 -2.76 -23.23 -2.66
C PHE A 80 -1.92 -22.69 -1.50
N THR A 81 -0.98 -23.50 -1.05
CA THR A 81 -0.07 -23.16 0.05
C THR A 81 1.36 -23.26 -0.45
N LEU A 82 2.17 -22.24 -0.10
CA LEU A 82 3.60 -22.21 -0.40
C LEU A 82 4.41 -22.36 0.90
N ALA A 83 5.39 -23.24 0.86
CA ALA A 83 6.29 -23.53 1.98
C ALA A 83 7.75 -23.58 1.47
N PRO A 84 8.35 -22.41 1.14
CA PRO A 84 9.69 -22.35 0.56
C PRO A 84 10.79 -22.80 1.51
N GLU A 85 10.56 -22.77 2.81
CA GLU A 85 11.47 -23.27 3.84
C GLU A 85 10.71 -23.79 5.06
N LYS A 86 11.40 -24.49 5.95
CA LYS A 86 10.81 -24.96 7.21
C LYS A 86 10.28 -23.78 8.04
N GLY A 87 9.01 -23.83 8.41
CA GLY A 87 8.32 -22.78 9.17
C GLY A 87 7.58 -21.76 8.32
N SER A 88 7.72 -21.77 7.00
CA SER A 88 6.85 -21.00 6.11
C SER A 88 5.51 -21.71 5.91
N ASP A 89 4.42 -20.92 5.92
CA ASP A 89 3.06 -21.40 5.63
C ASP A 89 2.27 -20.26 4.99
N ILE A 90 2.50 -20.07 3.69
CA ILE A 90 1.93 -18.96 2.92
C ILE A 90 0.67 -19.45 2.22
N LYS A 91 -0.48 -18.90 2.60
CA LYS A 91 -1.74 -19.19 1.91
C LYS A 91 -1.91 -18.27 0.72
N CYS A 92 -2.33 -18.86 -0.39
CA CYS A 92 -2.56 -18.14 -1.64
C CYS A 92 -3.91 -18.54 -2.24
N ARG A 93 -4.47 -17.65 -3.04
CA ARG A 93 -5.68 -17.87 -3.83
C ARG A 93 -5.51 -17.28 -5.21
N ALA A 94 -5.90 -18.04 -6.23
CA ALA A 94 -6.12 -17.52 -7.57
C ALA A 94 -7.61 -17.61 -7.94
N VAL A 95 -8.08 -16.66 -8.73
CA VAL A 95 -9.37 -16.71 -9.43
C VAL A 95 -9.10 -16.61 -10.92
N LEU A 96 -9.78 -17.46 -11.69
CA LEU A 96 -9.58 -17.59 -13.13
C LEU A 96 -10.96 -17.50 -13.78
N THR A 97 -11.20 -16.47 -14.58
CA THR A 97 -12.41 -16.38 -15.39
C THR A 97 -12.42 -17.47 -16.42
N MET A 98 -13.60 -17.83 -16.94
CA MET A 98 -13.67 -18.87 -17.95
C MET A 98 -12.90 -18.45 -19.22
N PRO A 99 -12.26 -19.41 -19.94
CA PRO A 99 -11.35 -19.11 -21.06
C PRO A 99 -11.93 -18.21 -22.15
N GLU A 100 -13.22 -18.35 -22.45
CA GLU A 100 -13.91 -17.54 -23.46
C GLU A 100 -14.09 -16.05 -23.06
N ARG A 101 -13.93 -15.75 -21.78
CA ARG A 101 -14.06 -14.40 -21.23
C ARG A 101 -12.72 -13.79 -20.87
N TRP A 102 -11.68 -14.62 -20.76
CA TRP A 102 -10.39 -14.15 -20.26
C TRP A 102 -9.71 -13.15 -21.19
N ASP A 103 -9.42 -11.99 -20.65
CA ASP A 103 -8.78 -10.87 -21.35
C ASP A 103 -7.27 -11.00 -21.58
N GLY A 104 -6.67 -12.15 -21.25
CA GLY A 104 -5.22 -12.40 -21.39
C GLY A 104 -4.37 -11.87 -20.22
N ARG A 105 -4.96 -11.23 -19.22
CA ARG A 105 -4.24 -10.56 -18.12
C ARG A 105 -4.25 -11.37 -16.84
N LEU A 106 -3.18 -11.19 -16.03
CA LEU A 106 -3.11 -11.66 -14.64
C LEU A 106 -2.83 -10.48 -13.71
N TRP A 107 -3.64 -10.34 -12.66
CA TRP A 107 -3.43 -9.34 -11.63
C TRP A 107 -2.94 -9.96 -10.32
N GLY A 108 -1.83 -9.45 -9.77
CA GLY A 108 -1.46 -9.63 -8.37
C GLY A 108 -2.21 -8.63 -7.49
N GLN A 109 -2.92 -9.11 -6.46
CA GLN A 109 -3.57 -8.26 -5.48
C GLN A 109 -2.78 -8.26 -4.18
N GLY A 110 -2.29 -7.09 -3.80
CA GLY A 110 -1.56 -6.86 -2.56
C GLY A 110 -2.46 -6.78 -1.33
N ASN A 111 -1.82 -6.85 -0.17
CA ASN A 111 -2.45 -6.90 1.15
C ASN A 111 -2.52 -5.55 1.86
N SER A 112 -2.91 -5.58 3.12
CA SER A 112 -2.97 -4.43 4.03
C SER A 112 -2.43 -4.82 5.41
N GLY A 113 -1.82 -3.85 6.10
CA GLY A 113 -1.32 -4.06 7.46
C GLY A 113 -0.39 -5.27 7.55
N ARG A 114 -0.56 -6.09 8.58
CA ARG A 114 0.22 -7.33 8.79
C ARG A 114 -0.27 -8.53 7.99
N ALA A 115 -1.31 -8.38 7.18
CA ALA A 115 -1.98 -9.45 6.46
C ALA A 115 -2.46 -10.63 7.36
N GLY A 116 -2.18 -11.86 7.00
CA GLY A 116 -2.71 -13.06 7.67
C GLY A 116 -4.09 -13.47 7.17
N SER A 117 -4.60 -12.80 6.13
CA SER A 117 -5.86 -13.11 5.44
C SER A 117 -5.70 -12.87 3.94
N LEU A 118 -6.56 -13.53 3.17
CA LEU A 118 -6.58 -13.40 1.71
C LEU A 118 -7.50 -12.25 1.30
N PRO A 119 -7.01 -11.24 0.55
CA PRO A 119 -7.86 -10.23 -0.08
C PRO A 119 -8.94 -10.83 -0.98
N ASP A 120 -10.05 -10.11 -1.11
CA ASP A 120 -11.13 -10.43 -2.04
C ASP A 120 -10.70 -10.17 -3.49
N LEU A 121 -11.03 -11.09 -4.39
CA LEU A 121 -10.69 -11.04 -5.81
C LEU A 121 -11.90 -10.91 -6.73
N ASP A 122 -13.12 -10.73 -6.21
CA ASP A 122 -14.35 -10.71 -6.98
C ASP A 122 -14.36 -9.61 -8.06
N ALA A 123 -13.80 -8.44 -7.73
CA ALA A 123 -13.68 -7.34 -8.69
C ALA A 123 -12.88 -7.71 -9.96
N TYR A 124 -11.92 -8.63 -9.85
CA TYR A 124 -11.15 -9.10 -11.01
C TYR A 124 -11.95 -10.07 -11.87
N VAL A 125 -12.73 -10.94 -11.24
CA VAL A 125 -13.66 -11.82 -11.97
C VAL A 125 -14.66 -11.00 -12.78
N ALA A 126 -15.19 -9.92 -12.19
CA ALA A 126 -16.09 -9.00 -12.87
C ALA A 126 -15.42 -8.20 -14.01
N MET A 127 -14.11 -8.10 -14.03
CA MET A 127 -13.30 -7.50 -15.11
C MET A 127 -12.91 -8.51 -16.19
N ASP A 128 -13.41 -9.75 -16.14
CA ASP A 128 -13.02 -10.82 -17.06
C ASP A 128 -11.53 -11.16 -17.08
N THR A 129 -10.84 -10.98 -15.95
CA THR A 129 -9.41 -11.16 -15.81
C THR A 129 -9.07 -12.24 -14.77
N ALA A 130 -7.87 -12.78 -14.82
CA ALA A 130 -7.34 -13.64 -13.76
C ALA A 130 -6.68 -12.81 -12.67
N ALA A 131 -6.74 -13.29 -11.42
CA ALA A 131 -6.05 -12.64 -10.31
C ALA A 131 -5.51 -13.63 -9.29
N VAL A 132 -4.49 -13.22 -8.54
CA VAL A 132 -3.86 -14.00 -7.49
C VAL A 132 -3.55 -13.12 -6.28
N THR A 133 -3.64 -13.70 -5.07
CA THR A 133 -3.33 -13.03 -3.82
C THR A 133 -2.74 -13.99 -2.79
N THR A 134 -2.18 -13.45 -1.71
CA THR A 134 -1.54 -14.20 -0.63
C THR A 134 -1.95 -13.64 0.74
N ASP A 135 -1.77 -14.41 1.82
CA ASP A 135 -1.90 -13.94 3.20
C ASP A 135 -0.57 -13.44 3.78
N LEU A 136 0.49 -13.43 2.98
CA LEU A 136 1.88 -13.11 3.35
C LEU A 136 2.54 -14.08 4.34
N GLY A 137 1.91 -15.21 4.67
CA GLY A 137 2.48 -16.23 5.55
C GLY A 137 2.64 -15.80 7.02
N THR A 138 2.09 -14.66 7.43
CA THR A 138 2.32 -14.11 8.77
C THR A 138 1.73 -14.95 9.89
N ARG A 139 0.69 -15.74 9.60
CA ARG A 139 0.10 -16.69 10.57
C ARG A 139 1.06 -17.79 11.01
N ALA A 140 2.11 -18.05 10.23
CA ALA A 140 3.17 -19.01 10.60
C ALA A 140 3.96 -18.57 11.86
N ALA A 141 3.89 -17.28 12.26
CA ALA A 141 4.39 -16.79 13.55
C ALA A 141 3.57 -17.29 14.75
N GLY A 142 2.48 -18.04 14.52
CA GLY A 142 1.65 -18.63 15.56
C GLY A 142 0.37 -17.84 15.91
N PRO A 143 -0.42 -18.29 16.88
CA PRO A 143 -1.73 -17.71 17.20
C PRO A 143 -1.69 -16.23 17.61
N LYS A 144 -0.54 -15.78 18.12
CA LYS A 144 -0.31 -14.40 18.56
C LYS A 144 0.44 -13.56 17.52
N PHE A 145 0.34 -13.88 16.22
CA PHE A 145 1.08 -13.16 15.17
C PHE A 145 0.80 -11.64 15.13
N LEU A 146 -0.32 -11.18 15.67
CA LEU A 146 -0.63 -9.77 15.85
C LEU A 146 -0.09 -9.17 17.16
N ASP A 147 0.40 -9.99 18.08
CA ASP A 147 0.94 -9.56 19.36
C ASP A 147 2.35 -8.98 19.16
N LYS A 148 2.51 -7.70 19.43
CA LYS A 148 3.75 -6.95 19.22
C LYS A 148 4.85 -7.27 20.23
N SER A 149 4.54 -7.95 21.31
CA SER A 149 5.52 -8.44 22.28
C SER A 149 6.20 -9.73 21.83
N VAL A 150 5.74 -10.35 20.74
CA VAL A 150 6.24 -11.62 20.22
C VAL A 150 7.15 -11.36 19.01
N PRO A 151 8.41 -11.81 19.03
CA PRO A 151 9.28 -11.74 17.86
C PRO A 151 8.77 -12.68 16.76
N TRP A 152 8.80 -12.20 15.51
CA TRP A 152 8.54 -13.08 14.38
C TRP A 152 9.81 -13.83 13.96
N PRO A 153 9.70 -15.11 13.58
CA PRO A 153 10.82 -15.83 12.97
C PRO A 153 11.31 -15.12 11.71
N ALA A 154 12.62 -15.15 11.44
CA ALA A 154 13.22 -14.49 10.29
C ALA A 154 12.62 -14.92 8.95
N GLY A 155 12.25 -16.20 8.81
CA GLY A 155 11.57 -16.72 7.62
C GLY A 155 10.20 -16.07 7.41
N VAL A 156 9.42 -15.88 8.49
CA VAL A 156 8.11 -15.21 8.43
C VAL A 156 8.24 -13.73 8.07
N LEU A 157 9.25 -13.04 8.62
CA LEU A 157 9.54 -11.66 8.24
C LEU A 157 9.89 -11.55 6.76
N ARG A 158 10.71 -12.48 6.24
CA ARG A 158 11.07 -12.55 4.82
C ARG A 158 9.85 -12.81 3.93
N ASP A 159 8.97 -13.75 4.32
CA ASP A 159 7.71 -14.01 3.64
C ASP A 159 6.85 -12.76 3.58
N PHE A 160 6.66 -12.09 4.72
CA PHE A 160 5.86 -10.87 4.85
C PHE A 160 6.39 -9.71 3.98
N HIS A 161 7.71 -9.52 3.91
CA HIS A 161 8.27 -8.35 3.26
C HIS A 161 8.35 -8.47 1.73
N TRP A 162 8.66 -9.66 1.18
CA TRP A 162 8.81 -9.81 -0.27
C TRP A 162 8.56 -11.24 -0.82
N ARG A 163 8.99 -12.32 -0.12
CA ARG A 163 9.05 -13.66 -0.71
C ARG A 163 7.66 -14.22 -1.02
N ALA A 164 6.68 -13.99 -0.17
CA ALA A 164 5.33 -14.49 -0.39
C ALA A 164 4.69 -13.88 -1.64
N THR A 165 4.95 -12.60 -1.92
CA THR A 165 4.42 -11.92 -3.10
C THR A 165 5.03 -12.47 -4.39
N HIS A 166 6.35 -12.60 -4.44
CA HIS A 166 7.04 -13.18 -5.58
C HIS A 166 6.56 -14.61 -5.87
N LEU A 167 6.58 -15.48 -4.86
CA LEU A 167 6.16 -16.88 -5.05
C LEU A 167 4.69 -17.00 -5.45
N MET A 168 3.80 -16.20 -4.84
CA MET A 168 2.40 -16.09 -5.26
C MET A 168 2.30 -15.78 -6.76
N THR A 169 3.10 -14.83 -7.24
CA THR A 169 3.12 -14.41 -8.65
C THR A 169 3.60 -15.52 -9.57
N VAL A 170 4.73 -16.17 -9.23
CA VAL A 170 5.29 -17.28 -10.00
C VAL A 170 4.28 -18.43 -10.13
N TYR A 171 3.70 -18.86 -9.00
CA TYR A 171 2.72 -19.96 -9.01
C TYR A 171 1.38 -19.54 -9.60
N GLY A 172 0.95 -18.29 -9.41
CA GLY A 172 -0.22 -17.73 -10.06
C GLY A 172 -0.12 -17.77 -11.59
N LYS A 173 1.03 -17.39 -12.15
CA LYS A 173 1.32 -17.51 -13.60
C LYS A 173 1.32 -18.96 -14.08
N ARG A 174 1.90 -19.90 -13.31
CA ARG A 174 1.88 -21.34 -13.61
C ARG A 174 0.46 -21.90 -13.61
N ILE A 175 -0.36 -21.55 -12.62
CA ILE A 175 -1.76 -21.95 -12.49
C ILE A 175 -2.59 -21.41 -13.67
N ALA A 176 -2.44 -20.11 -13.99
CA ALA A 176 -3.12 -19.49 -15.13
C ALA A 176 -2.74 -20.20 -16.44
N LYS A 177 -1.44 -20.44 -16.69
CA LYS A 177 -0.97 -21.19 -17.87
C LYS A 177 -1.55 -22.60 -17.92
N ALA A 178 -1.61 -23.30 -16.78
CA ALA A 178 -2.17 -24.65 -16.71
C ALA A 178 -3.67 -24.68 -17.04
N PHE A 179 -4.42 -23.65 -16.62
CA PHE A 179 -5.83 -23.53 -16.91
C PHE A 179 -6.10 -23.12 -18.35
N TYR A 180 -5.51 -22.01 -18.81
CA TYR A 180 -5.78 -21.43 -20.14
C TYR A 180 -5.04 -22.10 -21.29
N GLY A 181 -4.04 -22.96 -21.01
CA GLY A 181 -3.20 -23.60 -22.02
C GLY A 181 -2.15 -22.69 -22.65
N ARG A 182 -2.13 -21.40 -22.28
CA ARG A 182 -1.16 -20.38 -22.74
C ARG A 182 -0.77 -19.45 -21.59
N PRO A 183 0.43 -18.83 -21.62
CA PRO A 183 0.79 -17.83 -20.62
C PRO A 183 -0.13 -16.60 -20.71
N CYS A 184 -0.18 -15.80 -19.63
CA CYS A 184 -0.77 -14.47 -19.68
C CYS A 184 0.05 -13.57 -20.63
N GLU A 185 -0.64 -12.69 -21.34
CA GLU A 185 -0.04 -11.72 -22.25
C GLU A 185 0.59 -10.56 -21.45
N HIS A 186 -0.14 -10.15 -20.41
CA HIS A 186 0.29 -9.10 -19.50
C HIS A 186 0.06 -9.50 -18.05
N ALA A 187 0.95 -9.02 -17.17
CA ALA A 187 0.81 -9.17 -15.73
C ALA A 187 0.88 -7.80 -15.03
N TYR A 188 -0.06 -7.53 -14.14
CA TYR A 188 -0.17 -6.28 -13.40
C TYR A 188 -0.26 -6.52 -11.91
N PHE A 189 0.22 -5.57 -11.11
CA PHE A 189 0.08 -5.60 -9.66
C PHE A 189 -0.70 -4.39 -9.15
N ASN A 190 -1.59 -4.61 -8.18
CA ASN A 190 -2.31 -3.54 -7.50
C ASN A 190 -2.24 -3.74 -5.98
N GLY A 191 -1.78 -2.74 -5.25
CA GLY A 191 -1.75 -2.81 -3.81
C GLY A 191 -1.61 -1.44 -3.14
N GLY A 192 -2.17 -1.35 -1.93
CA GLY A 192 -2.05 -0.16 -1.10
C GLY A 192 -1.37 -0.46 0.23
N SER A 193 -0.73 0.55 0.86
CA SER A 193 -0.07 0.37 2.15
C SER A 193 1.03 -0.70 2.05
N THR A 194 0.96 -1.76 2.87
CA THR A 194 1.78 -2.98 2.71
C THR A 194 1.74 -3.51 1.28
N GLY A 195 0.56 -3.50 0.63
CA GLY A 195 0.42 -3.89 -0.77
C GLY A 195 1.17 -2.98 -1.73
N GLY A 196 1.26 -1.70 -1.44
CA GLY A 196 2.10 -0.77 -2.19
C GLY A 196 3.59 -1.11 -2.08
N ARG A 197 4.07 -1.47 -0.89
CA ARG A 197 5.42 -2.00 -0.68
C ARG A 197 5.65 -3.30 -1.45
N GLN A 198 4.68 -4.23 -1.42
CA GLN A 198 4.75 -5.47 -2.20
C GLN A 198 5.02 -5.16 -3.68
N GLY A 199 4.23 -4.25 -4.29
CA GLY A 199 4.42 -3.85 -5.68
C GLY A 199 5.80 -3.24 -5.94
N MET A 200 6.30 -2.38 -5.06
CA MET A 200 7.65 -1.82 -5.19
C MET A 200 8.75 -2.87 -4.97
N SER A 201 8.51 -3.85 -4.11
CA SER A 201 9.42 -4.99 -3.94
C SER A 201 9.54 -5.82 -5.21
N GLU A 202 8.42 -6.05 -5.92
CA GLU A 202 8.42 -6.72 -7.23
C GLU A 202 9.21 -5.90 -8.27
N VAL A 203 8.97 -4.60 -8.35
CA VAL A 203 9.72 -3.70 -9.26
C VAL A 203 11.24 -3.81 -9.08
N LEU A 204 11.69 -3.85 -7.82
CA LEU A 204 13.11 -3.78 -7.49
C LEU A 204 13.82 -5.14 -7.50
N ARG A 205 13.13 -6.20 -7.10
CA ARG A 205 13.72 -7.53 -6.88
C ARG A 205 13.41 -8.51 -7.99
N PHE A 206 12.23 -8.39 -8.63
CA PHE A 206 11.69 -9.31 -9.61
C PHE A 206 11.10 -8.56 -10.81
N PRO A 207 11.92 -7.73 -11.50
CA PRO A 207 11.43 -6.82 -12.53
C PRO A 207 10.70 -7.51 -13.69
N GLU A 208 10.85 -8.83 -13.85
CA GLU A 208 10.16 -9.64 -14.85
C GLU A 208 8.77 -10.12 -14.43
N ASP A 209 8.37 -9.94 -13.18
CA ASP A 209 7.12 -10.49 -12.69
C ASP A 209 5.89 -9.71 -13.17
N TYR A 210 6.02 -8.41 -13.39
CA TYR A 210 4.91 -7.55 -13.81
C TYR A 210 5.31 -6.56 -14.89
N ASP A 211 4.35 -6.20 -15.74
CA ASP A 211 4.49 -5.14 -16.75
C ASP A 211 4.07 -3.78 -16.21
N GLY A 212 3.25 -3.76 -15.17
CA GLY A 212 2.81 -2.53 -14.53
C GLY A 212 2.43 -2.72 -13.07
N VAL A 213 2.67 -1.68 -12.28
CA VAL A 213 2.43 -1.67 -10.83
C VAL A 213 1.64 -0.43 -10.42
N ILE A 214 0.55 -0.64 -9.67
CA ILE A 214 -0.15 0.39 -8.92
C ILE A 214 0.27 0.28 -7.45
N SER A 215 0.92 1.31 -6.94
CA SER A 215 1.47 1.39 -5.58
C SER A 215 0.82 2.54 -4.83
N VAL A 216 -0.27 2.25 -4.11
CA VAL A 216 -1.11 3.25 -3.44
C VAL A 216 -0.64 3.46 -2.01
N LEU A 217 -0.29 4.71 -1.63
CA LEU A 217 0.14 5.07 -0.28
C LEU A 217 1.15 4.04 0.27
N PRO A 218 2.25 3.74 -0.45
CA PRO A 218 3.05 2.56 -0.19
C PRO A 218 3.91 2.68 1.07
N ASP A 219 3.97 1.59 1.82
CA ASP A 219 4.95 1.40 2.89
C ASP A 219 6.30 0.89 2.34
N ASN A 220 6.74 1.46 1.21
CA ASN A 220 7.96 1.01 0.52
C ASN A 220 9.25 1.33 1.30
N ASN A 221 9.20 2.32 2.18
CA ASN A 221 10.23 2.61 3.17
C ASN A 221 9.72 2.24 4.58
N ALA A 222 9.51 0.95 4.81
CA ALA A 222 8.91 0.43 6.02
C ALA A 222 9.67 0.83 7.30
N ALA A 223 11.01 0.92 7.21
CA ALA A 223 11.82 1.35 8.34
C ALA A 223 11.52 2.79 8.75
N VAL A 224 11.39 3.70 7.80
CA VAL A 224 11.08 5.11 8.10
C VAL A 224 9.64 5.28 8.58
N SER A 225 8.69 4.52 8.04
CA SER A 225 7.32 4.51 8.57
C SER A 225 7.28 4.07 10.04
N ASP A 226 8.00 3.01 10.38
CA ASP A 226 8.12 2.54 11.76
C ASP A 226 8.80 3.59 12.66
N ILE A 227 9.86 4.26 12.19
CA ILE A 227 10.55 5.34 12.91
C ILE A 227 9.63 6.55 13.12
N ALA A 228 8.85 6.93 12.12
CA ALA A 228 7.89 8.03 12.22
C ALA A 228 6.87 7.78 13.33
N LEU A 229 6.31 6.58 13.42
CA LEU A 229 5.35 6.20 14.44
C LEU A 229 5.99 6.04 15.82
N TRP A 230 7.22 5.55 15.91
CA TRP A 230 8.01 5.56 17.16
C TRP A 230 8.27 7.00 17.62
N HIS A 231 8.63 7.90 16.71
CA HIS A 231 8.83 9.32 17.03
C HIS A 231 7.53 9.96 17.53
N LEU A 232 6.40 9.75 16.85
CA LEU A 232 5.10 10.23 17.28
C LEU A 232 4.77 9.74 18.70
N TRP A 233 5.00 8.46 18.98
CA TRP A 233 4.76 7.92 20.32
C TRP A 233 5.60 8.62 21.38
N ARG A 234 6.90 8.82 21.14
CA ARG A 234 7.81 9.53 22.07
C ARG A 234 7.38 10.96 22.35
N GLN A 235 6.81 11.67 21.37
CA GLN A 235 6.35 13.03 21.55
C GLN A 235 4.99 13.10 22.27
N THR A 236 4.19 12.07 22.15
CA THR A 236 2.81 12.05 22.69
C THR A 236 2.68 11.33 24.03
N HIS A 237 3.75 10.70 24.53
CA HIS A 237 3.77 9.98 25.81
C HIS A 237 4.92 10.47 26.70
N GLY A 238 4.70 10.40 28.01
CA GLY A 238 5.70 10.70 29.03
C GLY A 238 6.71 9.56 29.24
N PRO A 239 7.74 9.80 30.05
CA PRO A 239 8.75 8.77 30.39
C PRO A 239 8.14 7.54 31.10
N ASP A 240 6.99 7.69 31.74
CA ASP A 240 6.24 6.61 32.37
C ASP A 240 5.31 5.87 31.40
N GLY A 241 5.35 6.19 30.11
CA GLY A 241 4.51 5.62 29.06
C GLY A 241 3.07 6.10 29.06
N LYS A 242 2.71 7.07 29.94
CA LYS A 242 1.36 7.65 29.94
C LYS A 242 1.21 8.69 28.84
N ALA A 243 0.02 8.73 28.27
CA ALA A 243 -0.34 9.71 27.27
C ALA A 243 -0.32 11.14 27.83
N LEU A 244 0.35 12.06 27.13
CA LEU A 244 0.38 13.49 27.40
C LEU A 244 -0.73 14.25 26.68
N PHE A 245 -1.32 13.63 25.66
CA PHE A 245 -2.39 14.17 24.83
C PHE A 245 -3.53 13.18 24.76
N THR A 246 -4.74 13.66 24.54
CA THR A 246 -5.89 12.83 24.15
C THR A 246 -5.95 12.72 22.64
N LYS A 247 -6.71 11.73 22.13
CA LYS A 247 -6.96 11.59 20.70
C LYS A 247 -7.70 12.79 20.13
N GLU A 248 -8.62 13.32 20.92
CA GLU A 248 -9.44 14.48 20.60
C GLU A 248 -8.59 15.75 20.50
N GLU A 249 -7.63 15.95 21.40
CA GLU A 249 -6.66 17.06 21.31
C GLU A 249 -5.85 16.98 20.03
N LEU A 250 -5.26 15.80 19.71
CA LEU A 250 -4.47 15.61 18.49
C LEU A 250 -5.31 15.79 17.22
N LYS A 251 -6.57 15.34 17.23
CA LYS A 251 -7.51 15.61 16.14
C LYS A 251 -7.77 17.09 16.01
N SER A 252 -8.03 17.79 17.10
CA SER A 252 -8.31 19.23 17.11
C SER A 252 -7.11 20.05 16.64
N VAL A 253 -5.88 19.65 16.98
CA VAL A 253 -4.65 20.26 16.44
C VAL A 253 -4.60 20.13 14.92
N SER A 254 -4.91 18.97 14.41
CA SER A 254 -4.95 18.69 12.98
C SER A 254 -6.06 19.49 12.25
N ASP A 255 -7.24 19.66 12.90
CA ASP A 255 -8.32 20.50 12.36
C ASP A 255 -7.91 21.99 12.36
N ALA A 256 -7.22 22.43 13.40
CA ALA A 256 -6.70 23.79 13.50
C ALA A 256 -5.63 24.09 12.42
N ALA A 257 -4.81 23.10 12.05
CA ALA A 257 -3.85 23.27 10.96
C ALA A 257 -4.54 23.52 9.62
N ILE A 258 -5.61 22.79 9.32
CA ILE A 258 -6.40 23.00 8.09
C ILE A 258 -7.06 24.38 8.09
N GLU A 259 -7.65 24.77 9.21
CA GLU A 259 -8.26 26.10 9.33
C GLU A 259 -7.23 27.22 9.20
N PHE A 260 -6.06 27.06 9.83
CA PHE A 260 -4.94 28.01 9.68
C PHE A 260 -4.54 28.17 8.22
N MET A 261 -4.40 27.08 7.49
CA MET A 261 -4.04 27.12 6.06
C MET A 261 -5.15 27.76 5.22
N ALA A 262 -6.42 27.47 5.49
CA ALA A 262 -7.54 28.11 4.82
C ALA A 262 -7.56 29.63 5.01
N ASN A 263 -7.06 30.13 6.13
CA ASN A 263 -7.00 31.55 6.44
C ASN A 263 -5.76 32.23 5.84
N THR A 264 -4.67 31.50 5.62
CA THR A 264 -3.38 32.03 5.12
C THR A 264 -3.21 31.88 3.61
N ASP A 265 -3.83 30.86 3.00
CA ASP A 265 -3.91 30.67 1.56
C ASP A 265 -5.39 30.65 1.12
N PRO A 266 -5.97 31.79 0.74
CA PRO A 266 -7.40 31.91 0.45
C PRO A 266 -7.87 31.15 -0.80
N LYS A 267 -7.01 30.40 -1.45
CA LYS A 267 -7.34 29.55 -2.61
C LYS A 267 -6.99 28.08 -2.39
N PRO A 268 -7.15 27.48 -1.18
CA PRO A 268 -7.01 26.06 -1.03
C PRO A 268 -8.23 25.39 -1.67
N TYR A 269 -8.06 24.14 -2.08
CA TYR A 269 -9.13 23.27 -2.51
C TYR A 269 -10.30 23.34 -1.52
N ALA A 270 -11.42 23.94 -1.92
CA ALA A 270 -12.68 24.01 -1.17
C ALA A 270 -12.55 24.40 0.33
N GLY A 271 -11.50 25.13 0.74
CA GLY A 271 -11.34 25.66 2.11
C GLY A 271 -11.09 24.63 3.22
N HIS A 272 -10.83 23.36 2.90
CA HIS A 272 -10.78 22.29 3.91
C HIS A 272 -9.69 21.23 3.68
N ILE A 273 -8.72 21.47 2.78
CA ILE A 273 -7.76 20.47 2.38
C ILE A 273 -6.35 21.05 2.38
N ILE A 274 -5.39 20.29 2.91
CA ILE A 274 -3.99 20.60 2.71
C ILE A 274 -3.59 20.09 1.33
N ALA A 275 -3.32 21.02 0.42
CA ALA A 275 -2.95 20.73 -0.94
C ALA A 275 -1.45 20.44 -1.11
N ASP A 276 -0.62 20.97 -0.21
CA ASP A 276 0.81 20.73 -0.11
C ASP A 276 1.15 20.47 1.34
N GLY A 277 1.50 19.26 1.68
CA GLY A 277 1.76 18.82 3.07
C GLY A 277 3.09 19.30 3.64
N ARG A 278 3.80 20.20 2.95
CA ARG A 278 5.12 20.68 3.36
C ARG A 278 5.03 22.08 3.93
N PHE A 279 5.31 22.20 5.22
CA PHE A 279 5.34 23.48 5.93
C PHE A 279 6.77 23.86 6.28
N SER A 280 7.09 25.15 6.15
CA SER A 280 8.30 25.72 6.75
C SER A 280 8.19 25.75 8.28
N GLU A 281 9.31 25.88 8.95
CA GLU A 281 9.31 26.00 10.42
C GLU A 281 8.46 27.16 10.90
N SER A 282 8.52 28.33 10.23
CA SER A 282 7.70 29.50 10.57
C SER A 282 6.20 29.26 10.36
N GLU A 283 5.80 28.50 9.35
CA GLU A 283 4.40 28.10 9.16
C GLU A 283 3.95 27.15 10.26
N ILE A 284 4.81 26.21 10.70
CA ILE A 284 4.54 25.31 11.83
C ILE A 284 4.38 26.13 13.13
N ASP A 285 5.27 27.06 13.42
CA ASP A 285 5.17 27.93 14.59
C ASP A 285 3.88 28.78 14.56
N GLY A 286 3.55 29.32 13.39
CA GLY A 286 2.31 30.10 13.21
C GLY A 286 1.05 29.28 13.46
N PHE A 287 0.97 28.07 12.90
CA PHE A 287 -0.19 27.23 13.10
C PHE A 287 -0.29 26.71 14.53
N LEU A 288 0.83 26.36 15.20
CA LEU A 288 0.82 25.91 16.59
C LEU A 288 0.39 27.04 17.55
N ALA A 289 0.83 28.27 17.29
CA ALA A 289 0.35 29.42 18.03
C ALA A 289 -1.17 29.66 17.83
N PHE A 290 -1.68 29.44 16.63
CA PHE A 290 -3.11 29.48 16.32
C PHE A 290 -3.86 28.34 17.03
N ALA A 291 -3.36 27.12 16.98
CA ALA A 291 -3.96 25.95 17.64
C ALA A 291 -4.00 26.11 19.16
N ALA A 292 -2.92 26.59 19.79
CA ALA A 292 -2.85 26.80 21.24
C ALA A 292 -3.90 27.84 21.76
N LYS A 293 -4.23 28.85 20.94
CA LYS A 293 -5.31 29.79 21.28
C LYS A 293 -6.70 29.14 21.25
N LYS A 294 -6.89 28.15 20.37
CA LYS A 294 -8.17 27.44 20.22
C LYS A 294 -8.34 26.28 21.19
N ILE A 295 -7.25 25.67 21.59
CA ILE A 295 -7.20 24.45 22.41
C ILE A 295 -6.35 24.75 23.64
N PRO A 296 -6.90 25.36 24.68
CA PRO A 296 -6.12 25.78 25.85
C PRO A 296 -5.35 24.64 26.53
N SER A 297 -5.83 23.41 26.44
CA SER A 297 -5.17 22.22 27.04
C SER A 297 -3.83 21.86 26.42
N ILE A 298 -3.52 22.39 25.23
CA ILE A 298 -2.21 22.18 24.57
C ILE A 298 -1.29 23.42 24.66
N ALA A 299 -1.74 24.51 25.30
CA ALA A 299 -1.02 25.79 25.32
C ALA A 299 0.25 25.76 26.19
N GLU A 300 0.48 24.73 26.97
CA GLU A 300 1.71 24.56 27.74
C GLU A 300 2.93 24.45 26.82
N ALA A 301 3.99 25.17 27.15
CA ALA A 301 5.21 25.26 26.31
C ALA A 301 5.81 23.89 25.96
N ASP A 302 5.80 22.93 26.90
CA ASP A 302 6.29 21.56 26.64
C ASP A 302 5.40 20.85 25.60
N LYS A 303 4.10 20.94 25.70
CA LYS A 303 3.16 20.34 24.73
C LYS A 303 3.32 20.96 23.34
N VAL A 304 3.46 22.28 23.26
CA VAL A 304 3.71 22.97 21.97
C VAL A 304 5.04 22.52 21.36
N ALA A 305 6.12 22.42 22.15
CA ALA A 305 7.42 21.97 21.69
C ALA A 305 7.38 20.51 21.16
N ARG A 306 6.66 19.63 21.87
CA ARG A 306 6.45 18.23 21.44
C ARG A 306 5.65 18.15 20.14
N LEU A 307 4.59 18.92 19.98
CA LEU A 307 3.85 18.99 18.73
C LEU A 307 4.70 19.53 17.59
N LYS A 308 5.51 20.57 17.86
CA LYS A 308 6.48 21.08 16.86
C LYS A 308 7.42 19.96 16.40
N ALA A 309 7.96 19.17 17.33
CA ALA A 309 8.84 18.05 17.01
C ALA A 309 8.13 16.97 16.15
N VAL A 310 6.82 16.75 16.29
CA VAL A 310 6.07 15.83 15.43
C VAL A 310 6.07 16.27 13.96
N TYR A 311 6.00 17.58 13.70
CA TYR A 311 5.88 18.14 12.36
C TYR A 311 7.22 18.50 11.72
N MET A 312 8.27 18.69 12.53
CA MET A 312 9.62 18.98 12.06
C MET A 312 10.36 17.69 11.70
N PRO A 313 11.37 17.77 10.81
CA PRO A 313 12.24 16.62 10.54
C PRO A 313 12.90 16.07 11.81
N LEU A 314 12.89 14.74 11.94
CA LEU A 314 13.60 14.05 13.01
C LEU A 314 15.08 13.95 12.66
N VAL A 315 15.89 14.79 13.28
CA VAL A 315 17.34 14.82 13.10
C VAL A 315 18.05 14.45 14.41
N HIS A 316 19.01 13.55 14.34
CA HIS A 316 19.88 13.19 15.45
C HIS A 316 21.31 12.97 14.94
N ASP A 317 22.30 13.58 15.58
CA ASP A 317 23.72 13.55 15.18
C ASP A 317 23.94 13.87 13.69
N GLY A 318 23.23 14.89 13.18
CA GLY A 318 23.31 15.34 11.79
C GLY A 318 22.63 14.42 10.77
N LYS A 319 22.03 13.31 11.19
CA LYS A 319 21.34 12.33 10.35
C LYS A 319 19.83 12.56 10.42
N CYS A 320 19.20 12.71 9.27
CA CYS A 320 17.74 12.82 9.18
C CYS A 320 17.12 11.42 9.07
N TYR A 321 16.32 11.05 10.06
CA TYR A 321 15.64 9.75 10.14
C TYR A 321 14.23 9.78 9.55
N PHE A 322 13.59 10.97 9.59
CA PHE A 322 12.22 11.13 9.14
C PHE A 322 11.95 12.61 8.77
N THR A 323 11.08 12.84 7.81
CA THR A 323 10.80 14.17 7.25
C THR A 323 9.87 15.05 8.08
N GLY A 324 9.27 14.52 9.17
CA GLY A 324 8.15 15.13 9.88
C GLY A 324 6.80 14.75 9.28
N PHE A 325 5.74 14.82 10.11
CA PHE A 325 4.36 14.66 9.64
C PHE A 325 3.85 15.95 8.98
N ALA A 326 2.91 15.82 8.07
CA ALA A 326 2.19 16.98 7.56
C ALA A 326 1.20 17.50 8.62
N PRO A 327 1.11 18.83 8.85
CA PRO A 327 0.27 19.39 9.92
C PRO A 327 -1.22 19.04 9.87
N GLY A 328 -1.78 18.78 8.68
CA GLY A 328 -3.15 18.29 8.53
C GLY A 328 -3.36 16.84 8.96
N THR A 329 -2.31 16.12 9.27
CA THR A 329 -2.36 14.71 9.68
C THR A 329 -3.06 14.54 11.02
N ASN A 330 -4.09 13.69 11.08
CA ASN A 330 -4.75 13.32 12.34
C ASN A 330 -3.91 12.30 13.13
N SER A 331 -2.93 12.78 13.88
CA SER A 331 -2.03 11.96 14.69
C SER A 331 -2.75 11.14 15.78
N GLY A 332 -3.96 11.54 16.19
CA GLY A 332 -4.79 10.81 17.15
C GLY A 332 -5.22 9.41 16.68
N VAL A 333 -5.20 9.12 15.37
CA VAL A 333 -5.51 7.80 14.83
C VAL A 333 -4.43 6.78 15.21
N ASN A 334 -3.15 7.17 15.14
CA ASN A 334 -1.99 6.30 15.40
C ASN A 334 -1.29 6.60 16.74
N PHE A 335 -2.00 7.24 17.61
CA PHE A 335 -1.58 7.57 18.97
C PHE A 335 -1.16 6.34 19.79
N HIS A 336 -1.69 5.17 19.45
CA HIS A 336 -1.23 3.91 20.01
C HIS A 336 -0.25 3.26 19.05
N TRP A 337 0.79 2.63 19.56
CA TRP A 337 1.70 1.76 18.81
C TRP A 337 1.01 0.74 17.86
N GLY A 338 -0.30 0.85 17.67
CA GLY A 338 -1.13 -0.02 16.89
C GLY A 338 -0.69 -0.25 15.45
N SER A 339 0.02 0.69 14.86
CA SER A 339 0.28 0.74 13.41
C SER A 339 1.67 0.29 12.98
N LEU A 340 2.63 0.15 13.92
CA LEU A 340 3.98 -0.32 13.61
C LEU A 340 3.97 -1.76 13.09
N LEU A 341 4.71 -2.02 12.01
CA LEU A 341 4.69 -3.31 11.33
C LEU A 341 5.82 -4.24 11.76
N SER A 342 7.05 -3.82 11.64
CA SER A 342 8.24 -4.68 11.83
C SER A 342 9.06 -4.35 13.07
N LEU A 343 9.20 -3.07 13.38
CA LEU A 343 10.02 -2.59 14.52
C LEU A 343 9.63 -3.22 15.87
N PRO A 344 8.35 -3.33 16.25
CA PRO A 344 8.00 -3.92 17.54
C PRO A 344 8.41 -5.39 17.67
N HIS A 345 8.25 -6.17 16.61
CA HIS A 345 8.64 -7.59 16.60
C HIS A 345 10.17 -7.74 16.67
N PHE A 346 10.90 -6.87 15.99
CA PHE A 346 12.35 -6.81 16.07
C PHE A 346 12.81 -6.44 17.48
N LEU A 347 12.26 -5.37 18.05
CA LEU A 347 12.59 -4.90 19.39
C LEU A 347 12.29 -5.95 20.47
N ALA A 348 11.14 -6.63 20.38
CA ALA A 348 10.81 -7.73 21.28
C ALA A 348 11.85 -8.84 21.23
N GLY A 349 12.34 -9.20 20.04
CA GLY A 349 13.43 -10.16 19.85
C GLY A 349 14.79 -9.72 20.40
N LYS A 350 14.97 -8.41 20.63
CA LYS A 350 16.19 -7.80 21.23
C LYS A 350 16.03 -7.47 22.73
N GLY A 351 14.95 -7.92 23.37
CA GLY A 351 14.71 -7.70 24.79
C GLY A 351 13.99 -6.36 25.13
N PHE A 352 13.41 -5.70 24.13
CA PHE A 352 12.61 -4.49 24.29
C PHE A 352 11.13 -4.75 23.93
N PRO A 353 10.38 -5.54 24.73
CA PRO A 353 8.95 -5.72 24.54
C PRO A 353 8.20 -4.39 24.76
N GLN A 354 6.92 -4.35 24.45
CA GLN A 354 6.11 -3.13 24.55
C GLN A 354 6.21 -2.41 25.91
N SER A 355 6.37 -3.14 26.99
CA SER A 355 6.52 -2.59 28.35
C SER A 355 7.82 -1.79 28.55
N ARG A 356 8.78 -1.90 27.65
CA ARG A 356 10.09 -1.22 27.70
C ARG A 356 10.30 -0.22 26.56
N TRP A 357 9.27 0.19 25.89
CA TRP A 357 9.40 1.10 24.73
C TRP A 357 9.84 2.51 25.08
N ASN A 358 9.59 2.94 26.31
CA ASN A 358 10.15 4.19 26.86
C ASN A 358 11.68 4.19 26.95
N GLU A 359 12.31 3.00 26.91
CA GLU A 359 13.77 2.84 26.93
C GLU A 359 14.38 2.84 25.51
N VAL A 360 13.54 2.76 24.45
CA VAL A 360 14.02 2.72 23.06
C VAL A 360 14.53 4.08 22.63
N GLY A 361 15.80 4.15 22.30
CA GLY A 361 16.51 5.32 21.79
C GLY A 361 17.04 5.12 20.37
N PHE A 362 17.89 6.06 19.93
CA PHE A 362 18.48 5.99 18.60
C PHE A 362 19.43 4.78 18.41
N ASP A 363 20.07 4.28 19.48
CA ASP A 363 20.88 3.06 19.39
C ASP A 363 20.08 1.85 18.92
N GLN A 364 18.84 1.68 19.45
CA GLN A 364 17.95 0.60 19.04
C GLN A 364 17.40 0.83 17.63
N ILE A 365 17.13 2.07 17.27
CA ILE A 365 16.72 2.44 15.91
C ILE A 365 17.83 2.18 14.90
N ASP A 366 19.09 2.56 15.22
CA ASP A 366 20.23 2.28 14.35
C ASP A 366 20.53 0.78 14.22
N MET A 367 20.32 0.02 15.30
CA MET A 367 20.38 -1.44 15.24
C MET A 367 19.31 -2.02 14.31
N TYR A 368 18.07 -1.54 14.38
CA TYR A 368 16.98 -1.94 13.48
C TYR A 368 17.30 -1.61 12.03
N LEU A 369 17.77 -0.40 11.75
CA LEU A 369 18.17 0.04 10.41
C LEU A 369 19.30 -0.83 9.83
N ARG A 370 20.29 -1.18 10.65
CA ARG A 370 21.42 -1.98 10.21
C ARG A 370 21.08 -3.45 9.97
N GLU A 371 20.29 -4.05 10.86
CA GLU A 371 20.12 -5.51 10.88
C GLU A 371 18.93 -5.99 10.07
N LEU A 372 17.86 -5.19 9.97
CA LEU A 372 16.61 -5.65 9.39
C LEU A 372 16.18 -4.87 8.15
N SER A 373 16.26 -3.54 8.19
CA SER A 373 15.65 -2.71 7.15
C SER A 373 16.22 -2.92 5.75
N PRO A 374 17.52 -3.19 5.52
CA PRO A 374 18.03 -3.39 4.16
C PRO A 374 17.37 -4.56 3.42
N GLU A 375 16.97 -5.61 4.13
CA GLU A 375 16.28 -6.75 3.53
C GLU A 375 14.80 -6.45 3.25
N PHE A 376 14.18 -5.55 4.03
CA PHE A 376 12.74 -5.34 4.01
C PHE A 376 12.29 -4.06 3.33
N ASN A 377 13.14 -3.05 3.24
CA ASN A 377 12.86 -1.86 2.45
C ASN A 377 12.70 -2.19 0.96
N ALA A 378 11.84 -1.45 0.29
CA ALA A 378 11.63 -1.48 -1.16
C ALA A 378 11.77 -0.05 -1.72
N CYS A 379 12.90 0.59 -1.47
CA CYS A 379 13.14 1.99 -1.77
C CYS A 379 14.52 2.27 -2.40
N SER A 380 15.12 1.29 -3.09
CA SER A 380 16.25 1.59 -3.98
C SER A 380 15.83 2.59 -5.05
N PRO A 381 16.60 3.65 -5.31
CA PRO A 381 16.26 4.63 -6.33
C PRO A 381 16.49 4.11 -7.76
N ASP A 382 17.29 3.07 -7.95
CA ASP A 382 17.49 2.46 -9.27
C ASP A 382 16.33 1.51 -9.60
N ILE A 383 15.44 1.97 -10.49
CA ILE A 383 14.33 1.19 -11.04
C ILE A 383 14.59 0.76 -12.49
N SER A 384 15.82 0.93 -12.97
CA SER A 384 16.16 0.78 -14.39
C SER A 384 15.94 -0.63 -14.93
N ALA A 385 16.12 -1.68 -14.11
CA ALA A 385 15.85 -3.06 -14.52
C ALA A 385 14.38 -3.27 -14.92
N PHE A 386 13.45 -2.63 -14.24
CA PHE A 386 12.03 -2.68 -14.54
C PHE A 386 11.64 -1.76 -15.71
N THR A 387 12.13 -0.53 -15.72
CA THR A 387 11.72 0.48 -16.72
C THR A 387 12.30 0.21 -18.11
N LYS A 388 13.51 -0.35 -18.20
CA LYS A 388 14.12 -0.78 -19.48
C LYS A 388 13.33 -1.87 -20.21
N ARG A 389 12.54 -2.65 -19.47
CA ARG A 389 11.61 -3.64 -20.05
C ARG A 389 10.28 -3.02 -20.50
N GLY A 390 10.09 -1.72 -20.36
CA GLY A 390 8.83 -1.04 -20.64
C GLY A 390 7.89 -0.93 -19.44
N GLY A 391 8.29 -1.41 -18.26
CA GLY A 391 7.48 -1.42 -17.05
C GLY A 391 6.95 -0.03 -16.64
N LYS A 392 5.72 0.02 -16.11
CA LYS A 392 5.03 1.26 -15.72
C LYS A 392 4.62 1.25 -14.25
N ILE A 393 4.77 2.38 -13.57
CA ILE A 393 4.45 2.54 -12.14
C ILE A 393 3.53 3.74 -11.95
N ILE A 394 2.36 3.51 -11.37
CA ILE A 394 1.51 4.57 -10.82
C ILE A 394 1.62 4.51 -9.30
N MET A 395 2.17 5.56 -8.70
CA MET A 395 2.34 5.69 -7.25
C MET A 395 1.48 6.82 -6.72
N THR A 396 0.95 6.68 -5.49
CA THR A 396 0.25 7.77 -4.82
C THR A 396 0.81 8.04 -3.43
N ALA A 397 0.66 9.29 -2.97
CA ALA A 397 0.90 9.71 -1.59
C ALA A 397 -0.29 10.53 -1.11
N GLY A 398 -0.68 10.40 0.14
CA GLY A 398 -1.75 11.21 0.74
C GLY A 398 -1.15 12.29 1.63
N TRP A 399 -1.47 13.57 1.39
CA TRP A 399 -0.88 14.65 2.19
C TRP A 399 -1.27 14.60 3.68
N GLU A 400 -2.37 13.96 4.03
CA GLU A 400 -2.84 13.80 5.42
C GLU A 400 -2.65 12.37 5.96
N ASP A 401 -1.83 11.54 5.28
CA ASP A 401 -1.62 10.16 5.70
C ASP A 401 -0.88 10.09 7.03
N GLN A 402 -1.58 9.60 8.05
CA GLN A 402 -1.10 9.48 9.42
C GLN A 402 -0.34 8.17 9.67
N THR A 403 -0.41 7.21 8.76
CA THR A 403 0.21 5.89 8.92
C THR A 403 1.47 5.76 8.06
N ILE A 404 1.37 6.19 6.81
CA ILE A 404 2.50 6.23 5.87
C ILE A 404 2.70 7.70 5.46
N PRO A 405 3.52 8.45 6.19
CA PRO A 405 3.69 9.87 5.93
C PRO A 405 4.14 10.15 4.49
N PRO A 406 3.61 11.19 3.84
CA PRO A 406 3.90 11.48 2.42
C PRO A 406 5.35 11.90 2.15
N GLY A 407 6.02 12.55 3.12
CA GLY A 407 7.37 13.05 2.94
C GLY A 407 8.38 11.99 2.49
N PRO A 408 8.47 10.82 3.13
CA PRO A 408 9.32 9.72 2.69
C PRO A 408 9.02 9.19 1.28
N ILE A 409 7.75 9.20 0.86
CA ILE A 409 7.35 8.78 -0.50
C ILE A 409 7.84 9.81 -1.53
N VAL A 410 7.71 11.10 -1.22
CA VAL A 410 8.20 12.19 -2.08
C VAL A 410 9.73 12.17 -2.17
N ASP A 411 10.45 12.04 -1.03
CA ASP A 411 11.91 11.91 -1.02
C ASP A 411 12.38 10.71 -1.86
N TYR A 412 11.70 9.58 -1.76
CA TYR A 412 11.99 8.40 -2.59
C TYR A 412 11.82 8.72 -4.08
N TYR A 413 10.68 9.32 -4.48
CA TYR A 413 10.43 9.65 -5.89
C TYR A 413 11.46 10.65 -6.45
N GLU A 414 11.85 11.66 -5.66
CA GLU A 414 12.90 12.62 -6.06
C GLU A 414 14.25 11.92 -6.26
N ARG A 415 14.62 10.97 -5.40
CA ARG A 415 15.83 10.15 -5.58
C ARG A 415 15.76 9.25 -6.81
N VAL A 416 14.60 8.68 -7.09
CA VAL A 416 14.39 7.93 -8.35
C VAL A 416 14.61 8.85 -9.55
N CYS A 417 14.11 10.08 -9.52
CA CYS A 417 14.35 11.05 -10.58
C CYS A 417 15.84 11.38 -10.73
N GLU A 418 16.54 11.62 -9.64
CA GLU A 418 17.98 11.91 -9.65
C GLU A 418 18.80 10.75 -10.22
N ALA A 419 18.48 9.52 -9.83
CA ALA A 419 19.22 8.33 -10.25
C ALA A 419 18.94 7.89 -11.71
N ASN A 420 17.79 8.30 -12.28
CA ASN A 420 17.33 7.80 -13.58
C ASN A 420 17.14 8.91 -14.63
N GLY A 421 17.97 9.96 -14.62
CA GLY A 421 18.01 10.96 -15.69
C GLY A 421 17.02 12.12 -15.55
N GLY A 422 16.46 12.32 -14.35
CA GLY A 422 15.58 13.43 -14.04
C GLY A 422 14.09 13.12 -14.26
N ILE A 423 13.24 14.05 -13.79
CA ILE A 423 11.79 13.87 -13.80
C ILE A 423 11.21 13.67 -15.20
N GLY A 424 11.79 14.33 -16.21
CA GLY A 424 11.34 14.20 -17.61
C GLY A 424 11.50 12.78 -18.14
N GLU A 425 12.57 12.07 -17.75
CA GLU A 425 12.81 10.69 -18.14
C GLU A 425 11.96 9.74 -17.29
N VAL A 426 11.99 9.88 -15.97
CA VAL A 426 11.25 9.02 -15.06
C VAL A 426 9.74 9.06 -15.33
N SER A 427 9.16 10.22 -15.65
CA SER A 427 7.73 10.37 -15.93
C SER A 427 7.22 9.56 -17.12
N LYS A 428 8.10 9.02 -17.97
CA LYS A 428 7.77 8.08 -19.06
C LYS A 428 7.46 6.67 -18.54
N SER A 429 7.86 6.35 -17.31
CA SER A 429 7.70 5.02 -16.72
C SER A 429 7.13 5.03 -15.31
N MET A 430 7.29 6.11 -14.55
CA MET A 430 6.77 6.24 -13.19
C MET A 430 6.14 7.60 -12.98
N ARG A 431 4.95 7.65 -12.40
CA ARG A 431 4.26 8.87 -11.98
C ARG A 431 3.80 8.79 -10.54
N LEU A 432 4.13 9.81 -9.77
CA LEU A 432 3.65 10.00 -8.40
C LEU A 432 2.49 10.99 -8.40
N PHE A 433 1.39 10.67 -7.72
CA PHE A 433 0.27 11.56 -7.50
C PHE A 433 0.13 11.84 -6.00
N CYS A 434 0.37 13.07 -5.58
CA CYS A 434 0.19 13.49 -4.19
C CYS A 434 -1.23 14.01 -4.00
N ILE A 435 -2.05 13.27 -3.26
CA ILE A 435 -3.49 13.49 -3.15
C ILE A 435 -3.79 14.42 -1.97
N PRO A 436 -4.32 15.63 -2.21
CA PRO A 436 -4.72 16.55 -1.14
C PRO A 436 -5.84 15.96 -0.28
N GLY A 437 -5.79 16.21 1.04
CA GLY A 437 -6.80 15.76 2.00
C GLY A 437 -6.90 14.24 2.19
N CYS A 438 -6.00 13.47 1.57
CA CYS A 438 -6.01 12.02 1.66
C CYS A 438 -5.26 11.54 2.90
N ALA A 439 -5.98 10.85 3.78
CA ALA A 439 -5.44 10.12 4.93
C ALA A 439 -5.38 8.63 4.65
N HIS A 440 -4.63 7.88 5.48
CA HIS A 440 -4.58 6.43 5.37
C HIS A 440 -5.91 5.80 5.77
N GLY A 441 -6.47 4.96 4.89
CA GLY A 441 -7.74 4.27 5.14
C GLY A 441 -9.00 5.14 4.96
N GLY A 442 -8.87 6.33 4.43
CA GLY A 442 -9.97 7.28 4.24
C GLY A 442 -9.77 8.57 5.03
N GLY A 443 -10.30 9.67 4.53
CA GLY A 443 -10.14 11.00 5.16
C GLY A 443 -10.95 11.15 6.45
N ARG A 444 -10.77 12.26 7.12
CA ARG A 444 -11.39 12.80 8.33
C ARG A 444 -12.91 12.73 8.38
N GLY A 445 -13.53 11.54 8.45
CA GLY A 445 -15.00 11.43 8.48
C GLY A 445 -15.70 11.87 7.17
N ARG A 446 -15.01 12.60 6.30
CA ARG A 446 -15.37 12.83 4.91
C ARG A 446 -14.57 11.85 4.09
N VAL A 447 -15.05 10.65 4.03
CA VAL A 447 -14.35 9.58 3.36
C VAL A 447 -14.16 10.00 1.91
N MET A 448 -12.92 10.31 1.55
CA MET A 448 -12.56 10.16 0.16
C MET A 448 -12.97 8.75 -0.22
N THR A 449 -13.83 8.61 -1.20
CA THR A 449 -14.03 7.32 -1.85
C THR A 449 -12.68 6.96 -2.42
N GLY A 450 -11.94 6.30 -1.60
CA GLY A 450 -10.60 5.84 -1.80
C GLY A 450 -9.72 6.71 -2.68
N SER A 451 -8.44 6.67 -2.57
CA SER A 451 -7.57 6.80 -3.73
C SER A 451 -8.36 6.46 -4.99
N PRO A 452 -8.19 7.19 -6.09
CA PRO A 452 -8.98 7.09 -7.32
C PRO A 452 -9.42 5.65 -7.54
N SER A 453 -10.71 5.43 -7.76
CA SER A 453 -11.36 4.12 -7.60
C SER A 453 -10.42 3.05 -8.15
N GLY A 454 -10.22 1.95 -7.43
CA GLY A 454 -9.26 0.92 -7.86
C GLY A 454 -9.45 0.52 -9.32
N MET A 455 -10.65 0.69 -9.84
CA MET A 455 -11.00 0.51 -11.25
C MET A 455 -10.40 1.59 -12.15
N GLN A 456 -10.43 2.87 -11.75
CA GLN A 456 -9.84 3.96 -12.53
C GLN A 456 -8.33 3.76 -12.69
N MET A 457 -7.63 3.44 -11.59
CA MET A 457 -6.19 3.22 -11.61
C MET A 457 -5.80 2.02 -12.49
N LYS A 458 -6.58 0.93 -12.42
CA LYS A 458 -6.35 -0.25 -13.25
C LYS A 458 -6.48 0.07 -14.73
N LYS A 459 -7.54 0.79 -15.12
CA LYS A 459 -7.73 1.24 -16.52
C LYS A 459 -6.59 2.15 -16.99
N LEU A 460 -6.15 3.09 -16.16
CA LEU A 460 -5.04 4.00 -16.48
C LEU A 460 -3.72 3.24 -16.64
N LEU A 461 -3.45 2.25 -15.78
CA LEU A 461 -2.22 1.45 -15.88
C LEU A 461 -2.22 0.59 -17.16
N VAL A 462 -3.32 -0.12 -17.43
CA VAL A 462 -3.48 -0.95 -18.64
C VAL A 462 -3.27 -0.09 -19.89
N ASP A 463 -3.94 1.06 -19.96
CA ASP A 463 -3.83 1.97 -21.09
C ASP A 463 -2.40 2.51 -21.28
N TRP A 464 -1.70 2.74 -20.17
CA TRP A 464 -0.29 3.14 -20.23
C TRP A 464 0.65 2.02 -20.71
N CYS A 465 0.49 0.81 -20.18
CA CYS A 465 1.32 -0.32 -20.56
C CYS A 465 1.07 -0.79 -22.00
N GLU A 466 -0.18 -0.88 -22.41
CA GLU A 466 -0.57 -1.49 -23.68
C GLU A 466 -0.68 -0.49 -24.84
N ASN A 467 -1.04 0.76 -24.55
CA ASN A 467 -1.26 1.80 -25.57
C ASN A 467 -0.29 2.99 -25.46
N GLY A 468 0.64 2.97 -24.48
CA GLY A 468 1.61 4.05 -24.29
C GLY A 468 1.01 5.36 -23.74
N ARG A 469 -0.28 5.39 -23.36
CA ARG A 469 -0.97 6.59 -22.89
C ARG A 469 -0.76 6.81 -21.40
N ALA A 470 0.27 7.58 -21.06
CA ALA A 470 0.59 7.90 -19.67
C ALA A 470 -0.50 8.75 -19.00
N PRO A 471 -0.94 8.44 -17.76
CA PRO A 471 -2.00 9.17 -17.09
C PRO A 471 -1.61 10.62 -16.80
N ALA A 472 -2.19 11.57 -17.53
CA ALA A 472 -1.92 13.01 -17.35
C ALA A 472 -2.44 13.55 -16.02
N GLN A 473 -3.46 12.91 -15.48
CA GLN A 473 -4.08 13.21 -14.18
C GLN A 473 -4.83 12.00 -13.65
N ILE A 474 -5.15 12.03 -12.36
CA ILE A 474 -6.16 11.16 -11.75
C ILE A 474 -7.29 12.04 -11.22
N HIS A 475 -8.49 11.47 -11.06
CA HIS A 475 -9.63 12.14 -10.46
C HIS A 475 -9.91 11.62 -9.06
N VAL A 476 -10.12 12.54 -8.13
CA VAL A 476 -10.45 12.26 -6.73
C VAL A 476 -11.80 12.87 -6.41
N LYS A 477 -12.67 12.05 -5.85
CA LYS A 477 -14.03 12.45 -5.48
C LYS A 477 -14.32 12.08 -4.04
N TRP A 478 -14.88 13.01 -3.26
CA TRP A 478 -15.33 12.72 -1.91
C TRP A 478 -16.71 12.06 -1.93
N ARG A 479 -16.99 11.21 -0.93
CA ARG A 479 -18.29 10.50 -0.85
C ARG A 479 -19.49 11.42 -0.77
N ASP A 480 -19.34 12.53 -0.06
CA ASP A 480 -20.41 13.53 0.08
C ASP A 480 -20.56 14.42 -1.16
N GLY A 481 -19.73 14.19 -2.18
CA GLY A 481 -19.72 14.97 -3.41
C GLY A 481 -19.17 16.39 -3.28
N SER A 482 -18.73 16.80 -2.10
CA SER A 482 -18.22 18.16 -1.86
C SER A 482 -16.90 18.45 -2.57
N VAL A 483 -16.17 17.43 -2.97
CA VAL A 483 -14.92 17.54 -3.72
C VAL A 483 -14.97 16.59 -4.91
N ASP A 484 -14.72 17.14 -6.09
CA ASP A 484 -14.43 16.41 -7.34
C ASP A 484 -13.32 17.17 -8.04
N MET A 485 -12.11 16.64 -8.01
CA MET A 485 -10.94 17.37 -8.47
C MET A 485 -9.94 16.51 -9.22
N PRO A 486 -9.26 17.10 -10.23
CA PRO A 486 -8.09 16.47 -10.83
C PRO A 486 -6.88 16.56 -9.88
N VAL A 487 -6.01 15.55 -9.93
CA VAL A 487 -4.70 15.55 -9.29
C VAL A 487 -3.64 15.36 -10.37
N ALA A 488 -2.71 16.30 -10.45
CA ALA A 488 -1.61 16.24 -11.40
C ALA A 488 -0.50 15.31 -10.91
N PRO A 489 0.32 14.74 -11.82
CA PRO A 489 1.57 14.11 -11.43
C PRO A 489 2.49 15.09 -10.70
N TYR A 490 3.15 14.64 -9.64
CA TYR A 490 4.15 15.42 -8.91
C TYR A 490 5.29 15.89 -9.85
N PRO A 491 5.78 17.14 -9.74
CA PRO A 491 5.49 18.15 -8.74
C PRO A 491 4.32 19.10 -9.11
N GLY A 492 3.48 18.73 -10.07
CA GLY A 492 2.33 19.55 -10.44
C GLY A 492 1.28 19.57 -9.32
N LEU A 493 0.66 20.72 -9.15
CA LEU A 493 -0.47 20.92 -8.25
C LEU A 493 -1.56 21.66 -9.02
N TYR A 494 -2.77 21.12 -9.05
CA TYR A 494 -3.92 21.85 -9.58
C TYR A 494 -4.40 22.89 -8.57
N ARG A 495 -4.71 24.09 -9.07
CA ARG A 495 -5.45 25.11 -8.34
C ARG A 495 -6.67 25.52 -9.14
N GLN A 496 -7.75 25.83 -8.44
CA GLN A 496 -8.92 26.40 -9.04
C GLN A 496 -8.76 27.93 -9.07
N ASP A 497 -8.86 28.53 -10.25
CA ASP A 497 -8.85 29.99 -10.38
C ASP A 497 -10.23 30.61 -10.08
N ALA A 498 -10.32 31.94 -10.22
CA ALA A 498 -11.55 32.67 -9.91
C ALA A 498 -12.74 32.27 -10.82
N ASP A 499 -12.47 31.71 -11.99
CA ASP A 499 -13.48 31.27 -12.96
C ASP A 499 -13.92 29.83 -12.69
N GLY A 500 -13.35 29.17 -11.67
CA GLY A 500 -13.59 27.76 -11.36
C GLY A 500 -12.80 26.77 -12.22
N ALA A 501 -11.93 27.26 -13.10
CA ALA A 501 -11.08 26.41 -13.95
C ALA A 501 -9.86 25.87 -13.17
N TRP A 502 -9.53 24.59 -13.41
CA TRP A 502 -8.37 23.97 -12.81
C TRP A 502 -7.11 24.23 -13.64
N ARG A 503 -6.08 24.84 -13.02
CA ARG A 503 -4.78 25.10 -13.65
C ARG A 503 -3.66 24.45 -12.86
N ILE A 504 -2.62 23.97 -13.57
CA ILE A 504 -1.46 23.36 -12.94
C ILE A 504 -0.47 24.46 -12.53
N GLU A 505 -0.13 24.49 -11.24
CA GLU A 505 1.02 25.21 -10.71
C GLU A 505 2.11 24.22 -10.31
N LYS A 506 3.36 24.53 -10.63
CA LYS A 506 4.50 23.80 -10.08
C LYS A 506 4.92 24.46 -8.78
N ARG A 507 4.93 23.69 -7.69
CA ARG A 507 5.48 24.15 -6.40
C ARG A 507 6.79 23.44 -6.12
N PRO A 508 7.93 24.14 -6.20
CA PRO A 508 9.23 23.55 -5.88
C PRO A 508 9.51 23.64 -4.36
N ARG A 509 8.70 23.06 -3.51
CA ARG A 509 9.08 22.88 -2.10
C ARG A 509 9.74 21.51 -1.95
N GLY A 510 11.05 21.50 -1.66
CA GLY A 510 11.77 20.27 -1.33
C GLY A 510 11.30 19.66 -0.02
N VAL A 511 11.37 18.35 0.13
CA VAL A 511 11.24 17.66 1.42
C VAL A 511 12.61 17.54 2.06
N ALA A 512 12.63 17.35 3.40
CA ALA A 512 13.86 17.00 4.09
C ALA A 512 14.39 15.67 3.53
N ARG A 513 15.71 15.61 3.29
CA ARG A 513 16.34 14.40 2.74
C ARG A 513 16.64 13.43 3.86
N ILE A 514 16.08 12.24 3.77
CA ILE A 514 16.33 11.15 4.71
C ILE A 514 17.75 10.62 4.50
N ASP A 515 18.45 10.27 5.59
CA ASP A 515 19.79 9.69 5.49
C ASP A 515 19.76 8.38 4.66
N ALA A 516 20.73 8.21 3.77
CA ALA A 516 20.79 7.07 2.86
C ALA A 516 20.80 5.72 3.59
N LYS A 517 21.36 5.65 4.82
CA LYS A 517 21.35 4.44 5.65
C LYS A 517 19.95 4.00 6.08
N CYS A 518 18.99 4.94 6.18
CA CYS A 518 17.61 4.61 6.47
C CYS A 518 16.88 3.98 5.27
N LEU A 519 17.45 4.15 4.07
CA LEU A 519 16.86 3.76 2.79
C LEU A 519 17.51 2.52 2.16
N GLU A 520 18.49 1.91 2.83
CA GLU A 520 19.16 0.74 2.28
C GLU A 520 18.15 -0.35 1.89
N THR A 521 18.31 -0.87 0.68
CA THR A 521 17.49 -1.95 0.12
C THR A 521 18.40 -2.98 -0.52
N LYS A 522 18.38 -4.21 -0.02
CA LYS A 522 19.08 -5.32 -0.68
C LYS A 522 18.24 -5.81 -1.85
N VAL A 523 18.79 -5.66 -3.04
CA VAL A 523 18.17 -6.15 -4.28
C VAL A 523 18.66 -7.56 -4.63
N VAL A 524 19.74 -8.02 -3.98
CA VAL A 524 20.34 -9.34 -4.26
C VAL A 524 19.41 -10.46 -3.82
N LEU A 525 19.05 -11.30 -4.80
CA LEU A 525 18.22 -12.49 -4.58
C LEU A 525 19.08 -13.65 -4.05
N PRO A 526 18.58 -14.46 -3.12
CA PRO A 526 19.14 -15.77 -2.87
C PRO A 526 19.05 -16.60 -4.16
N GLY A 527 20.16 -17.18 -4.63
CA GLY A 527 20.28 -17.86 -5.93
C GLY A 527 19.35 -19.05 -6.18
N ASN A 528 18.53 -19.45 -5.23
CA ASN A 528 17.63 -20.63 -5.30
C ASN A 528 16.16 -20.28 -5.62
N PHE A 529 15.82 -19.03 -5.94
CA PHE A 529 14.43 -18.59 -6.18
C PHE A 529 14.17 -18.15 -7.63
N ARG A 530 15.03 -18.56 -8.59
CA ARG A 530 14.78 -18.36 -10.03
C ARG A 530 13.92 -19.46 -10.63
#